data_286993a785c5837e727aad6b9149e4cb
#
_entry.id   286993a785c5837e727aad6b9149e4cb
#
_cell.length_a   1.000
_cell.length_b   1.000
_cell.length_c   1.000
_cell.angle_alpha   90.00
_cell.angle_beta   90.00
_cell.angle_gamma   90.00
#
_symmetry.space_group_name_H-M   'P 1'
#
loop_
_entity.id
_entity.type
_entity.pdbx_description
1 polymer ?
#
loop_
_entity_poly.entity_id
_entity_poly.type
_entity_poly.pdbx_seq_one_letter_code
_entity_poly.pdbx_strand_id
1 'polypeptide(L)'
;VTSTMACTITAKKLCIDVAKDCSYIFHLACLGVRHSIHSPFENHRVNAEGTLNVLEAAKQNNIEHFFYISTSEIYGRTTSFPITEEAATAPLTVYGASKLVGEHYTNAYNECYQLNTTVLRIFNNYGPRAHYEGDAGEIIPRSIVRILNNEKPIIFGDGLITRDFFFVKDTAHALAGLIGNPNINYKTFNIGTGVEYTMKDLLLKVLELMDKQELGLEYLADRPADVPRLWVKADKFYNATNFKANYSFENGLKETIQYYIDLSSKKDLIKDIKINNWEK
;
A
#
# COMPACT_ATOMS: atom_id res chain seq x y z
N VAL A 1 24.60 9.75 -4.97
CA VAL A 1 24.41 10.61 -3.77
C VAL A 1 22.95 10.58 -3.43
N THR A 2 22.56 10.00 -2.28
CA THR A 2 21.19 10.05 -1.78
C THR A 2 21.03 11.30 -0.93
N SER A 3 20.20 12.26 -1.38
CA SER A 3 19.78 13.40 -0.58
C SER A 3 18.32 13.23 -0.16
N THR A 4 17.99 13.57 1.10
CA THR A 4 16.60 13.61 1.57
C THR A 4 16.16 15.06 1.61
N MET A 5 15.12 15.40 0.83
CA MET A 5 14.44 16.69 0.89
C MET A 5 13.02 16.49 1.40
N ALA A 6 12.62 17.26 2.40
CA ALA A 6 11.23 17.32 2.83
C ALA A 6 10.42 18.14 1.80
N CYS A 7 9.48 17.48 1.12
CA CYS A 7 8.63 18.09 0.10
C CYS A 7 7.17 17.71 0.34
N THR A 8 6.25 18.67 0.22
CA THR A 8 4.82 18.35 0.12
C THR A 8 4.41 18.29 -1.35
N ILE A 9 3.79 17.18 -1.76
CA ILE A 9 3.32 16.99 -3.13
C ILE A 9 2.16 17.93 -3.52
N THR A 10 1.57 18.62 -2.56
CA THR A 10 0.56 19.66 -2.82
C THR A 10 1.16 20.99 -3.30
N ALA A 11 2.49 21.15 -3.28
CA ALA A 11 3.20 22.34 -3.74
C ALA A 11 3.87 22.07 -5.09
N LYS A 12 3.16 22.38 -6.19
CA LYS A 12 3.60 22.12 -7.58
C LYS A 12 5.04 22.57 -7.85
N LYS A 13 5.37 23.82 -7.49
CA LYS A 13 6.72 24.37 -7.73
C LYS A 13 7.80 23.55 -7.04
N LEU A 14 7.55 23.13 -5.81
CA LEU A 14 8.50 22.33 -5.04
C LEU A 14 8.69 20.93 -5.67
N CYS A 15 7.61 20.30 -6.16
CA CYS A 15 7.73 19.04 -6.91
C CYS A 15 8.62 19.19 -8.15
N ILE A 16 8.47 20.27 -8.91
CA ILE A 16 9.29 20.54 -10.10
C ILE A 16 10.76 20.73 -9.71
N ASP A 17 11.03 21.49 -8.64
CA ASP A 17 12.40 21.76 -8.19
C ASP A 17 13.10 20.51 -7.65
N VAL A 18 12.39 19.64 -6.92
CA VAL A 18 12.93 18.37 -6.38
C VAL A 18 13.18 17.33 -7.48
N ALA A 19 12.39 17.36 -8.56
CA ALA A 19 12.53 16.41 -9.67
C ALA A 19 13.67 16.76 -10.66
N LYS A 20 14.36 17.91 -10.48
CA LYS A 20 15.52 18.26 -11.30
C LYS A 20 16.61 17.20 -11.18
N ASP A 21 17.23 16.89 -12.30
CA ASP A 21 18.33 15.92 -12.40
C ASP A 21 17.96 14.48 -12.03
N CYS A 22 16.65 14.16 -11.95
CA CYS A 22 16.17 12.80 -11.79
C CYS A 22 15.85 12.18 -13.15
N SER A 23 16.16 10.89 -13.33
CA SER A 23 15.72 10.11 -14.51
C SER A 23 14.41 9.38 -14.28
N TYR A 24 14.12 8.97 -13.03
CA TYR A 24 12.96 8.15 -12.68
C TYR A 24 12.22 8.73 -11.49
N ILE A 25 10.90 8.64 -11.50
CA ILE A 25 10.06 9.00 -10.36
C ILE A 25 9.19 7.79 -9.97
N PHE A 26 9.31 7.34 -8.73
CA PHE A 26 8.38 6.42 -8.09
C PHE A 26 7.46 7.22 -7.16
N HIS A 27 6.21 7.41 -7.57
CA HIS A 27 5.24 8.19 -6.80
C HIS A 27 4.47 7.29 -5.80
N LEU A 28 5.00 7.20 -4.57
CA LEU A 28 4.41 6.41 -3.47
C LEU A 28 3.63 7.27 -2.47
N ALA A 29 3.80 8.59 -2.51
CA ALA A 29 3.20 9.48 -1.52
C ALA A 29 1.66 9.46 -1.61
N CYS A 30 1.00 9.15 -0.50
CA CYS A 30 -0.46 9.17 -0.39
C CYS A 30 -0.91 9.26 1.08
N LEU A 31 -2.17 9.66 1.29
CA LEU A 31 -2.91 9.47 2.52
C LEU A 31 -3.81 8.24 2.38
N GLY A 32 -3.90 7.39 3.42
CA GLY A 32 -4.50 6.07 3.36
C GLY A 32 -6.04 6.05 3.43
N VAL A 33 -6.58 4.82 3.46
CA VAL A 33 -8.03 4.55 3.48
C VAL A 33 -8.70 5.21 4.68
N ARG A 34 -8.20 4.97 5.88
CA ARG A 34 -8.82 5.45 7.13
C ARG A 34 -8.82 6.97 7.23
N HIS A 35 -7.73 7.61 6.79
CA HIS A 35 -7.67 9.07 6.66
C HIS A 35 -8.78 9.61 5.74
N SER A 36 -9.10 8.91 4.66
CA SER A 36 -10.13 9.35 3.70
C SER A 36 -11.55 9.34 4.28
N ILE A 37 -11.79 8.57 5.34
CA ILE A 37 -13.11 8.48 5.99
C ILE A 37 -13.38 9.75 6.80
N HIS A 38 -12.41 10.22 7.58
CA HIS A 38 -12.59 11.42 8.43
C HIS A 38 -12.15 12.74 7.76
N SER A 39 -11.28 12.69 6.75
CA SER A 39 -10.73 13.90 6.07
C SER A 39 -10.71 13.74 4.54
N PRO A 40 -11.88 13.58 3.88
CA PRO A 40 -11.96 13.23 2.45
C PRO A 40 -11.37 14.31 1.52
N PHE A 41 -11.56 15.60 1.82
CA PHE A 41 -11.01 16.69 1.00
C PHE A 41 -9.48 16.75 1.04
N GLU A 42 -8.88 16.56 2.21
CA GLU A 42 -7.43 16.51 2.35
C GLU A 42 -6.86 15.29 1.63
N ASN A 43 -7.50 14.13 1.80
CA ASN A 43 -7.14 12.91 1.10
C ASN A 43 -7.15 13.10 -0.42
N HIS A 44 -8.24 13.69 -0.97
CA HIS A 44 -8.34 14.00 -2.39
C HIS A 44 -7.23 14.96 -2.84
N ARG A 45 -7.02 16.05 -2.12
CA ARG A 45 -5.99 17.05 -2.45
C ARG A 45 -4.58 16.45 -2.50
N VAL A 46 -4.25 15.58 -1.54
CA VAL A 46 -2.94 14.92 -1.53
C VAL A 46 -2.86 13.85 -2.63
N ASN A 47 -3.84 12.96 -2.72
CA ASN A 47 -3.73 11.79 -3.60
C ASN A 47 -3.99 12.13 -5.08
N ALA A 48 -4.96 12.99 -5.40
CA ALA A 48 -5.31 13.34 -6.77
C ALA A 48 -4.55 14.57 -7.28
N GLU A 49 -4.72 15.74 -6.62
CA GLU A 49 -4.02 16.96 -7.06
C GLU A 49 -2.51 16.83 -6.88
N GLY A 50 -2.05 16.18 -5.78
CA GLY A 50 -0.63 15.90 -5.55
C GLY A 50 -0.04 15.04 -6.66
N THR A 51 -0.75 14.01 -7.13
CA THR A 51 -0.32 13.19 -8.29
C THR A 51 -0.18 14.03 -9.54
N LEU A 52 -1.13 14.94 -9.81
CA LEU A 52 -1.06 15.85 -10.95
C LEU A 52 0.17 16.78 -10.87
N ASN A 53 0.51 17.28 -9.68
CA ASN A 53 1.70 18.09 -9.46
C ASN A 53 2.99 17.32 -9.74
N VAL A 54 3.07 16.04 -9.33
CA VAL A 54 4.26 15.22 -9.60
C VAL A 54 4.35 14.80 -11.07
N LEU A 55 3.23 14.58 -11.76
CA LEU A 55 3.20 14.35 -13.21
C LEU A 55 3.66 15.60 -13.99
N GLU A 56 3.23 16.79 -13.57
CA GLU A 56 3.74 18.04 -14.15
C GLU A 56 5.24 18.21 -13.94
N ALA A 57 5.74 17.84 -12.75
CA ALA A 57 7.17 17.84 -12.46
C ALA A 57 7.93 16.86 -13.37
N ALA A 58 7.39 15.66 -13.56
CA ALA A 58 7.96 14.65 -14.46
C ALA A 58 8.05 15.16 -15.89
N LYS A 59 6.97 15.75 -16.40
CA LYS A 59 6.93 16.31 -17.76
C LYS A 59 7.93 17.46 -17.95
N GLN A 60 7.97 18.43 -17.01
CA GLN A 60 8.83 19.60 -17.13
C GLN A 60 10.33 19.29 -17.02
N ASN A 61 10.68 18.21 -16.31
CA ASN A 61 12.07 17.78 -16.15
C ASN A 61 12.47 16.65 -17.13
N ASN A 62 11.61 16.31 -18.10
CA ASN A 62 11.86 15.26 -19.10
C ASN A 62 12.28 13.93 -18.46
N ILE A 63 11.55 13.53 -17.40
CA ILE A 63 11.78 12.26 -16.69
C ILE A 63 11.67 11.09 -17.68
N GLU A 64 12.62 10.16 -17.64
CA GLU A 64 12.65 8.99 -18.51
C GLU A 64 11.45 8.06 -18.27
N HIS A 65 11.04 7.88 -16.99
CA HIS A 65 9.90 7.04 -16.65
C HIS A 65 9.26 7.44 -15.31
N PHE A 66 7.93 7.51 -15.30
CA PHE A 66 7.10 7.78 -14.12
C PHE A 66 6.35 6.52 -13.69
N PHE A 67 6.56 6.08 -12.46
CA PHE A 67 5.88 4.94 -11.84
C PHE A 67 4.83 5.43 -10.85
N TYR A 68 3.57 5.16 -11.15
CA TYR A 68 2.46 5.46 -10.24
C TYR A 68 2.13 4.25 -9.37
N ILE A 69 2.29 4.37 -8.06
CA ILE A 69 1.89 3.32 -7.13
C ILE A 69 0.42 3.50 -6.78
N SER A 70 -0.41 2.64 -7.36
CA SER A 70 -1.85 2.53 -7.11
C SER A 70 -2.13 1.47 -6.03
N THR A 71 -3.37 0.99 -5.95
CA THR A 71 -3.86 0.13 -4.87
C THR A 71 -4.92 -0.85 -5.38
N SER A 72 -5.07 -1.98 -4.68
CA SER A 72 -6.20 -2.91 -4.86
C SER A 72 -7.56 -2.32 -4.50
N GLU A 73 -7.61 -1.26 -3.68
CA GLU A 73 -8.86 -0.63 -3.23
C GLU A 73 -9.69 0.01 -4.37
N ILE A 74 -9.09 0.22 -5.55
CA ILE A 74 -9.81 0.71 -6.73
C ILE A 74 -10.83 -0.29 -7.26
N TYR A 75 -10.66 -1.58 -6.98
CA TYR A 75 -11.57 -2.63 -7.46
C TYR A 75 -12.88 -2.70 -6.66
N GLY A 76 -12.86 -2.24 -5.40
CA GLY A 76 -14.03 -2.27 -4.53
C GLY A 76 -14.61 -3.68 -4.37
N ARG A 77 -15.93 -3.82 -4.44
CA ARG A 77 -16.64 -5.11 -4.32
C ARG A 77 -16.72 -5.83 -5.65
N THR A 78 -15.62 -6.37 -6.11
CA THR A 78 -15.64 -7.27 -7.28
C THR A 78 -16.21 -8.64 -6.90
N THR A 79 -16.81 -9.33 -7.90
CA THR A 79 -17.29 -10.72 -7.78
C THR A 79 -16.43 -11.69 -8.59
N SER A 80 -15.46 -11.19 -9.34
CA SER A 80 -14.57 -12.00 -10.18
C SER A 80 -13.22 -12.18 -9.51
N PHE A 81 -12.82 -13.41 -9.21
CA PHE A 81 -11.58 -13.78 -8.54
C PHE A 81 -10.86 -14.91 -9.28
N PRO A 82 -9.52 -14.95 -9.25
CA PRO A 82 -8.64 -13.87 -8.77
C PRO A 82 -8.78 -12.59 -9.59
N ILE A 83 -8.53 -11.42 -8.95
CA ILE A 83 -8.68 -10.12 -9.60
C ILE A 83 -7.58 -9.92 -10.63
N THR A 84 -7.95 -9.62 -11.87
CA THR A 84 -7.02 -9.26 -12.96
C THR A 84 -7.04 -7.75 -13.20
N GLU A 85 -6.10 -7.24 -14.00
CA GLU A 85 -6.03 -5.81 -14.34
C GLU A 85 -7.23 -5.32 -15.16
N GLU A 86 -7.91 -6.24 -15.83
CA GLU A 86 -9.11 -5.98 -16.67
C GLU A 86 -10.41 -5.95 -15.83
N ALA A 87 -10.34 -6.30 -14.53
CA ALA A 87 -11.50 -6.22 -13.65
C ALA A 87 -12.02 -4.78 -13.54
N ALA A 88 -13.34 -4.63 -13.51
CA ALA A 88 -13.97 -3.33 -13.36
C ALA A 88 -13.53 -2.64 -12.05
N THR A 89 -13.31 -1.33 -12.13
CA THR A 89 -12.95 -0.51 -10.97
C THR A 89 -14.19 0.18 -10.41
N ALA A 90 -14.45 0.00 -9.11
CA ALA A 90 -15.59 0.57 -8.38
C ALA A 90 -15.22 0.86 -6.92
N PRO A 91 -14.34 1.83 -6.67
CA PRO A 91 -13.82 2.11 -5.32
C PRO A 91 -14.92 2.50 -4.35
N LEU A 92 -14.82 2.03 -3.09
CA LEU A 92 -15.80 2.28 -2.03
C LEU A 92 -15.44 3.48 -1.13
N THR A 93 -14.21 3.95 -1.22
CA THR A 93 -13.68 5.03 -0.37
C THR A 93 -13.15 6.18 -1.21
N VAL A 94 -13.06 7.38 -0.61
CA VAL A 94 -12.42 8.55 -1.26
C VAL A 94 -10.95 8.25 -1.56
N TYR A 95 -10.28 7.46 -0.72
CA TYR A 95 -8.92 6.97 -1.01
C TYR A 95 -8.88 6.19 -2.33
N GLY A 96 -9.67 5.13 -2.46
CA GLY A 96 -9.70 4.32 -3.68
C GLY A 96 -10.06 5.16 -4.92
N ALA A 97 -11.06 6.05 -4.79
CA ALA A 97 -11.46 6.96 -5.86
C ALA A 97 -10.32 7.92 -6.25
N SER A 98 -9.64 8.55 -5.28
CA SER A 98 -8.53 9.47 -5.55
C SER A 98 -7.32 8.77 -6.16
N LYS A 99 -7.05 7.51 -5.78
CA LYS A 99 -6.00 6.68 -6.39
C LYS A 99 -6.36 6.31 -7.83
N LEU A 100 -7.61 5.99 -8.12
CA LEU A 100 -8.08 5.73 -9.48
C LEU A 100 -7.98 6.97 -10.37
N VAL A 101 -8.30 8.16 -9.83
CA VAL A 101 -8.08 9.44 -10.54
C VAL A 101 -6.60 9.60 -10.90
N GLY A 102 -5.67 9.27 -10.00
CA GLY A 102 -4.24 9.29 -10.28
C GLY A 102 -3.82 8.34 -11.41
N GLU A 103 -4.43 7.14 -11.54
CA GLU A 103 -4.22 6.26 -12.69
C GLU A 103 -4.67 6.92 -14.01
N HIS A 104 -5.86 7.53 -14.02
CA HIS A 104 -6.37 8.23 -15.19
C HIS A 104 -5.48 9.41 -15.59
N TYR A 105 -4.99 10.20 -14.63
CA TYR A 105 -4.01 11.26 -14.91
C TYR A 105 -2.72 10.70 -15.50
N THR A 106 -2.19 9.61 -14.93
CA THR A 106 -0.97 8.96 -15.41
C THR A 106 -1.13 8.50 -16.86
N ASN A 107 -2.25 7.88 -17.20
CA ASN A 107 -2.55 7.47 -18.57
C ASN A 107 -2.75 8.67 -19.51
N ALA A 108 -3.43 9.72 -19.06
CA ALA A 108 -3.62 10.94 -19.85
C ALA A 108 -2.30 11.65 -20.15
N TYR A 109 -1.35 11.68 -19.20
CA TYR A 109 -0.02 12.26 -19.44
C TYR A 109 0.80 11.45 -20.43
N ASN A 110 0.62 10.14 -20.44
CA ASN A 110 1.19 9.30 -21.47
C ASN A 110 0.64 9.65 -22.86
N GLU A 111 -0.67 9.63 -23.04
CA GLU A 111 -1.34 9.90 -24.31
C GLU A 111 -1.07 11.34 -24.82
N CYS A 112 -1.20 12.34 -23.94
CA CYS A 112 -1.12 13.74 -24.33
C CYS A 112 0.31 14.26 -24.48
N TYR A 113 1.25 13.75 -23.68
CA TYR A 113 2.60 14.30 -23.56
C TYR A 113 3.72 13.30 -23.84
N GLN A 114 3.39 12.06 -24.21
CA GLN A 114 4.34 10.98 -24.49
C GLN A 114 5.29 10.68 -23.32
N LEU A 115 4.82 10.95 -22.08
CA LEU A 115 5.56 10.60 -20.88
C LEU A 115 5.51 9.07 -20.69
N ASN A 116 6.66 8.42 -20.59
CA ASN A 116 6.68 7.00 -20.26
C ASN A 116 6.12 6.77 -18.85
N THR A 117 5.09 5.96 -18.73
CA THR A 117 4.41 5.72 -17.45
C THR A 117 4.12 4.24 -17.22
N THR A 118 4.08 3.85 -15.95
CA THR A 118 3.59 2.53 -15.52
C THR A 118 2.74 2.69 -14.27
N VAL A 119 1.58 2.05 -14.25
CA VAL A 119 0.69 1.97 -13.09
C VAL A 119 0.89 0.64 -12.39
N LEU A 120 1.11 0.67 -11.08
CA LEU A 120 1.36 -0.51 -10.25
C LEU A 120 0.30 -0.59 -9.13
N ARG A 121 -0.64 -1.50 -9.26
CA ARG A 121 -1.71 -1.77 -8.29
C ARG A 121 -1.20 -2.78 -7.26
N ILE A 122 -0.58 -2.27 -6.20
CA ILE A 122 0.00 -3.13 -5.15
C ILE A 122 -1.11 -3.58 -4.20
N PHE A 123 -1.17 -4.88 -3.95
CA PHE A 123 -2.04 -5.47 -2.93
C PHE A 123 -1.40 -5.31 -1.55
N ASN A 124 -2.08 -5.70 -0.48
CA ASN A 124 -1.74 -5.27 0.88
C ASN A 124 -0.26 -5.46 1.23
N ASN A 125 0.48 -4.36 1.23
CA ASN A 125 1.90 -4.37 1.56
C ASN A 125 2.08 -4.46 3.09
N TYR A 126 3.06 -5.24 3.54
CA TYR A 126 3.38 -5.39 4.95
C TYR A 126 4.89 -5.55 5.16
N GLY A 127 5.35 -5.29 6.37
CA GLY A 127 6.76 -5.48 6.71
C GLY A 127 7.28 -4.47 7.73
N PRO A 128 8.59 -4.45 7.96
CA PRO A 128 9.27 -3.43 8.76
C PRO A 128 8.90 -2.01 8.31
N ARG A 129 8.71 -1.10 9.28
CA ARG A 129 8.32 0.31 9.10
C ARG A 129 6.88 0.53 8.61
N ALA A 130 6.03 -0.51 8.52
CA ALA A 130 4.60 -0.30 8.32
C ALA A 130 4.02 0.50 9.50
N HIS A 131 3.02 1.35 9.25
CA HIS A 131 2.43 2.18 10.28
C HIS A 131 1.63 1.34 11.29
N TYR A 132 1.87 1.55 12.58
CA TYR A 132 1.08 1.00 13.70
C TYR A 132 0.27 2.10 14.39
N GLU A 133 0.67 3.36 14.22
CA GLU A 133 0.19 4.55 14.89
C GLU A 133 -0.99 5.21 14.18
N GLY A 134 -1.84 5.86 14.95
CA GLY A 134 -2.91 6.74 14.49
C GLY A 134 -3.84 6.12 13.45
N ASP A 135 -4.29 6.95 12.50
CA ASP A 135 -5.16 6.55 11.40
C ASP A 135 -4.42 5.77 10.28
N ALA A 136 -3.11 5.89 10.20
CA ALA A 136 -2.30 5.13 9.26
C ALA A 136 -2.06 3.67 9.71
N GLY A 137 -2.33 3.33 10.98
CA GLY A 137 -2.01 2.03 11.57
C GLY A 137 -2.64 0.83 10.85
N GLU A 138 -1.79 -0.09 10.36
CA GLU A 138 -2.18 -1.31 9.64
C GLU A 138 -2.38 -2.50 10.58
N ILE A 139 -3.12 -3.53 10.14
CA ILE A 139 -3.52 -4.66 10.99
C ILE A 139 -2.33 -5.43 11.57
N ILE A 140 -1.31 -5.77 10.78
CA ILE A 140 -0.16 -6.56 11.22
C ILE A 140 0.64 -5.80 12.30
N PRO A 141 1.14 -4.58 12.06
CA PRO A 141 1.94 -3.87 13.05
C PRO A 141 1.15 -3.52 14.33
N ARG A 142 -0.11 -3.10 14.20
CA ARG A 142 -0.97 -2.83 15.36
C ARG A 142 -1.16 -4.07 16.24
N SER A 143 -1.37 -5.22 15.60
CA SER A 143 -1.54 -6.49 16.33
C SER A 143 -0.26 -6.91 17.02
N ILE A 144 0.90 -6.79 16.37
CA ILE A 144 2.19 -7.09 16.99
C ILE A 144 2.41 -6.19 18.22
N VAL A 145 2.17 -4.87 18.11
CA VAL A 145 2.34 -3.93 19.22
C VAL A 145 1.41 -4.28 20.39
N ARG A 146 0.13 -4.65 20.15
CA ARG A 146 -0.79 -5.08 21.20
C ARG A 146 -0.30 -6.37 21.88
N ILE A 147 0.10 -7.37 21.10
CA ILE A 147 0.61 -8.65 21.63
C ILE A 147 1.87 -8.45 22.48
N LEU A 148 2.79 -7.57 22.09
CA LEU A 148 3.97 -7.21 22.88
C LEU A 148 3.61 -6.61 24.25
N ASN A 149 2.43 -6.00 24.37
CA ASN A 149 1.90 -5.44 25.60
C ASN A 149 0.92 -6.39 26.33
N ASN A 150 0.90 -7.68 25.97
CA ASN A 150 -0.03 -8.69 26.48
C ASN A 150 -1.52 -8.34 26.28
N GLU A 151 -1.84 -7.59 25.23
CA GLU A 151 -3.19 -7.28 24.82
C GLU A 151 -3.61 -8.15 23.63
N LYS A 152 -4.91 -8.50 23.56
CA LYS A 152 -5.47 -9.26 22.44
C LYS A 152 -5.39 -8.45 21.14
N PRO A 153 -4.93 -9.02 20.02
CA PRO A 153 -5.10 -8.39 18.71
C PRO A 153 -6.58 -8.30 18.35
N ILE A 154 -6.95 -7.20 17.64
CA ILE A 154 -8.35 -6.87 17.34
C ILE A 154 -8.70 -7.30 15.91
N ILE A 155 -9.83 -7.97 15.78
CA ILE A 155 -10.55 -8.23 14.53
C ILE A 155 -11.79 -7.34 14.49
N PHE A 156 -12.00 -6.63 13.38
CA PHE A 156 -13.26 -5.96 13.09
C PHE A 156 -14.14 -6.90 12.26
N GLY A 157 -15.39 -7.09 12.69
CA GLY A 157 -16.30 -8.06 12.09
C GLY A 157 -16.02 -9.49 12.52
N ASP A 158 -16.33 -10.45 11.65
CA ASP A 158 -16.22 -11.89 11.88
C ASP A 158 -14.82 -12.49 11.63
N GLY A 159 -13.91 -11.69 11.06
CA GLY A 159 -12.56 -12.12 10.71
C GLY A 159 -12.45 -12.88 9.39
N LEU A 160 -13.53 -13.02 8.64
CA LEU A 160 -13.55 -13.74 7.35
C LEU A 160 -13.14 -12.87 6.15
N ILE A 161 -12.96 -11.58 6.35
CA ILE A 161 -12.39 -10.67 5.33
C ILE A 161 -11.02 -11.18 4.93
N THR A 162 -10.75 -11.21 3.62
CA THR A 162 -9.51 -11.75 3.10
C THR A 162 -8.64 -10.71 2.38
N ARG A 163 -7.33 -10.92 2.45
CA ARG A 163 -6.33 -10.10 1.75
C ARG A 163 -5.20 -10.96 1.21
N ASP A 164 -4.61 -10.48 0.12
CA ASP A 164 -3.33 -10.95 -0.41
C ASP A 164 -2.23 -10.01 0.13
N PHE A 165 -1.27 -10.57 0.86
CA PHE A 165 -0.22 -9.80 1.54
C PHE A 165 1.11 -9.92 0.79
N PHE A 166 1.70 -8.80 0.42
CA PHE A 166 2.97 -8.73 -0.30
C PHE A 166 4.06 -8.07 0.56
N PHE A 167 5.19 -8.76 0.75
CA PHE A 167 6.22 -8.29 1.67
C PHE A 167 6.98 -7.08 1.15
N VAL A 168 7.23 -6.08 1.99
CA VAL A 168 7.79 -4.78 1.59
C VAL A 168 9.16 -4.86 0.92
N LYS A 169 10.01 -5.83 1.31
CA LYS A 169 11.31 -6.01 0.65
C LYS A 169 11.15 -6.57 -0.75
N ASP A 170 10.20 -7.47 -0.98
CA ASP A 170 9.88 -7.94 -2.32
C ASP A 170 9.27 -6.82 -3.17
N THR A 171 8.43 -5.96 -2.58
CA THR A 171 7.98 -4.73 -3.26
C THR A 171 9.15 -3.86 -3.68
N ALA A 172 10.10 -3.59 -2.78
CA ALA A 172 11.26 -2.76 -3.09
C ALA A 172 12.12 -3.37 -4.22
N HIS A 173 12.34 -4.69 -4.19
CA HIS A 173 13.06 -5.41 -5.25
C HIS A 173 12.29 -5.38 -6.57
N ALA A 174 10.96 -5.57 -6.53
CA ALA A 174 10.10 -5.49 -7.71
C ALA A 174 10.20 -4.10 -8.36
N LEU A 175 10.06 -3.03 -7.57
CA LEU A 175 10.15 -1.66 -8.07
C LEU A 175 11.52 -1.33 -8.64
N ALA A 176 12.61 -1.71 -7.95
CA ALA A 176 13.98 -1.49 -8.43
C ALA A 176 14.25 -2.21 -9.75
N GLY A 177 13.71 -3.41 -9.94
CA GLY A 177 13.84 -4.21 -11.16
C GLY A 177 13.07 -3.64 -12.37
N LEU A 178 12.24 -2.60 -12.18
CA LEU A 178 11.54 -1.94 -13.30
C LEU A 178 12.41 -0.91 -14.03
N ILE A 179 13.46 -0.41 -13.39
CA ILE A 179 14.33 0.62 -13.96
C ILE A 179 14.98 0.09 -15.24
N GLY A 180 14.77 0.79 -16.36
CA GLY A 180 15.32 0.43 -17.66
C GLY A 180 14.65 -0.77 -18.35
N ASN A 181 13.54 -1.30 -17.83
CA ASN A 181 12.82 -2.40 -18.47
C ASN A 181 11.86 -1.86 -19.56
N PRO A 182 12.08 -2.16 -20.85
CA PRO A 182 11.23 -1.65 -21.93
C PRO A 182 9.85 -2.32 -22.00
N ASN A 183 9.66 -3.46 -21.36
CA ASN A 183 8.44 -4.26 -21.46
C ASN A 183 7.28 -3.73 -20.61
N ILE A 184 7.49 -2.66 -19.84
CA ILE A 184 6.53 -2.15 -18.86
C ILE A 184 5.90 -0.81 -19.26
N ASN A 185 6.41 -0.15 -20.30
CA ASN A 185 5.92 1.16 -20.74
C ASN A 185 4.43 1.09 -21.08
N TYR A 186 3.67 2.10 -20.60
CA TYR A 186 2.24 2.27 -20.87
C TYR A 186 1.36 1.12 -20.35
N LYS A 187 1.80 0.42 -19.31
CA LYS A 187 1.09 -0.73 -18.79
C LYS A 187 0.62 -0.52 -17.35
N THR A 188 -0.46 -1.19 -17.04
CA THR A 188 -0.95 -1.36 -15.66
C THR A 188 -0.69 -2.80 -15.24
N PHE A 189 -0.18 -2.97 -14.01
CA PHE A 189 0.10 -4.26 -13.42
C PHE A 189 -0.48 -4.37 -12.02
N ASN A 190 -1.07 -5.51 -11.72
CA ASN A 190 -1.30 -5.96 -10.36
C ASN A 190 -0.02 -6.55 -9.77
N ILE A 191 0.25 -6.27 -8.50
CA ILE A 191 1.38 -6.85 -7.74
C ILE A 191 0.85 -7.45 -6.44
N GLY A 192 1.08 -8.74 -6.25
CA GLY A 192 0.71 -9.52 -5.06
C GLY A 192 1.21 -10.95 -5.20
N THR A 193 0.90 -11.79 -4.21
CA THR A 193 1.39 -13.18 -4.16
C THR A 193 0.48 -14.18 -4.87
N GLY A 194 -0.81 -13.85 -5.06
CA GLY A 194 -1.83 -14.79 -5.48
C GLY A 194 -2.27 -15.75 -4.37
N VAL A 195 -1.93 -15.44 -3.11
CA VAL A 195 -2.34 -16.22 -1.93
C VAL A 195 -3.21 -15.38 -1.02
N GLU A 196 -4.34 -15.93 -0.64
CA GLU A 196 -5.39 -15.27 0.13
C GLU A 196 -5.35 -15.73 1.60
N TYR A 197 -5.38 -14.77 2.53
CA TYR A 197 -5.44 -15.04 3.97
C TYR A 197 -6.64 -14.34 4.59
N THR A 198 -7.40 -15.04 5.46
CA THR A 198 -8.40 -14.39 6.29
C THR A 198 -7.72 -13.55 7.37
N MET A 199 -8.40 -12.51 7.86
CA MET A 199 -7.87 -11.70 8.97
C MET A 199 -7.71 -12.54 10.23
N LYS A 200 -8.59 -13.54 10.44
CA LYS A 200 -8.50 -14.47 11.54
C LYS A 200 -7.24 -15.34 11.44
N ASP A 201 -7.00 -15.99 10.29
CA ASP A 201 -5.83 -16.87 10.11
C ASP A 201 -4.52 -16.09 10.21
N LEU A 202 -4.48 -14.87 9.66
CA LEU A 202 -3.37 -13.94 9.81
C LEU A 202 -3.03 -13.72 11.29
N LEU A 203 -4.01 -13.31 12.11
CA LEU A 203 -3.75 -12.95 13.50
C LEU A 203 -3.44 -14.18 14.37
N LEU A 204 -4.04 -15.34 14.10
CA LEU A 204 -3.66 -16.59 14.74
C LEU A 204 -2.20 -16.96 14.41
N LYS A 205 -1.77 -16.74 13.17
CA LYS A 205 -0.37 -16.97 12.77
C LYS A 205 0.60 -16.00 13.46
N VAL A 206 0.22 -14.74 13.63
CA VAL A 206 1.04 -13.76 14.36
C VAL A 206 1.16 -14.17 15.84
N LEU A 207 0.07 -14.58 16.49
CA LEU A 207 0.07 -15.10 17.87
C LEU A 207 0.98 -16.33 18.01
N GLU A 208 0.89 -17.27 17.06
CA GLU A 208 1.75 -18.47 17.02
C GLU A 208 3.24 -18.09 16.95
N LEU A 209 3.60 -17.20 16.03
CA LEU A 209 5.00 -16.78 15.82
C LEU A 209 5.57 -15.95 16.98
N MET A 210 4.72 -15.42 17.87
CA MET A 210 5.10 -14.68 19.06
C MET A 210 4.98 -15.50 20.35
N ASP A 211 4.62 -16.80 20.28
CA ASP A 211 4.36 -17.69 21.42
C ASP A 211 3.34 -17.10 22.40
N LYS A 212 2.23 -16.52 21.87
CA LYS A 212 1.18 -15.81 22.62
C LYS A 212 -0.23 -16.29 22.30
N GLN A 213 -0.41 -17.56 21.92
CA GLN A 213 -1.70 -18.13 21.52
C GLN A 213 -2.76 -18.04 22.63
N GLU A 214 -2.33 -18.05 23.90
CA GLU A 214 -3.18 -17.96 25.08
C GLU A 214 -3.94 -16.62 25.17
N LEU A 215 -3.46 -15.56 24.53
CA LEU A 215 -4.16 -14.27 24.51
C LEU A 215 -5.50 -14.37 23.75
N GLY A 216 -5.57 -15.19 22.69
CA GLY A 216 -6.73 -15.24 21.82
C GLY A 216 -6.95 -13.95 21.06
N LEU A 217 -8.16 -13.80 20.49
CA LEU A 217 -8.56 -12.66 19.64
C LEU A 217 -9.67 -11.84 20.31
N GLU A 218 -9.68 -10.54 20.05
CA GLU A 218 -10.77 -9.63 20.41
C GLU A 218 -11.57 -9.26 19.15
N TYR A 219 -12.90 -9.39 19.21
CA TYR A 219 -13.79 -9.06 18.08
C TYR A 219 -14.56 -7.79 18.38
N LEU A 220 -14.52 -6.84 17.47
CA LEU A 220 -15.25 -5.58 17.52
C LEU A 220 -16.19 -5.45 16.31
N ALA A 221 -17.08 -4.46 16.31
CA ALA A 221 -18.01 -4.19 15.22
C ALA A 221 -17.29 -3.93 13.89
N ASP A 222 -17.98 -4.16 12.77
CA ASP A 222 -17.46 -3.93 11.42
C ASP A 222 -16.98 -2.50 11.20
N ARG A 223 -15.94 -2.34 10.39
CA ARG A 223 -15.48 -1.04 9.92
C ARG A 223 -16.30 -0.54 8.73
N PRO A 224 -16.48 0.79 8.60
CA PRO A 224 -17.10 1.36 7.40
C PRO A 224 -16.35 1.01 6.12
N ALA A 225 -17.09 0.69 5.05
CA ALA A 225 -16.58 0.52 3.69
C ALA A 225 -15.45 -0.52 3.52
N ASP A 226 -15.37 -1.51 4.41
CA ASP A 226 -14.38 -2.59 4.26
C ASP A 226 -14.72 -3.46 3.04
N VAL A 227 -13.71 -3.72 2.20
CA VAL A 227 -13.85 -4.60 1.04
C VAL A 227 -13.75 -6.05 1.53
N PRO A 228 -14.76 -6.91 1.29
CA PRO A 228 -14.78 -8.25 1.85
C PRO A 228 -13.63 -9.13 1.39
N ARG A 229 -13.21 -9.00 0.13
CA ARG A 229 -12.21 -9.88 -0.48
C ARG A 229 -11.32 -9.13 -1.46
N LEU A 230 -9.99 -9.24 -1.29
CA LEU A 230 -8.98 -8.74 -2.23
C LEU A 230 -7.92 -9.81 -2.43
N TRP A 231 -7.97 -10.47 -3.58
CA TRP A 231 -7.07 -11.55 -3.98
C TRP A 231 -6.72 -11.41 -5.46
N VAL A 232 -5.43 -11.40 -5.77
CA VAL A 232 -4.91 -10.98 -7.08
C VAL A 232 -4.50 -12.15 -7.98
N LYS A 233 -4.56 -11.89 -9.30
CA LYS A 233 -3.77 -12.58 -10.32
C LYS A 233 -2.70 -11.61 -10.83
N ALA A 234 -1.43 -11.90 -10.53
CA ALA A 234 -0.30 -11.02 -10.87
C ALA A 234 0.59 -11.56 -12.00
N ASP A 235 0.12 -12.55 -12.76
CA ASP A 235 0.89 -13.21 -13.83
C ASP A 235 1.43 -12.23 -14.86
N LYS A 236 0.65 -11.17 -15.19
CA LYS A 236 1.05 -10.15 -16.15
C LYS A 236 2.33 -9.44 -15.71
N PHE A 237 2.44 -9.09 -14.42
CA PHE A 237 3.64 -8.49 -13.85
C PHE A 237 4.82 -9.46 -13.87
N TYR A 238 4.62 -10.68 -13.36
CA TYR A 238 5.68 -11.70 -13.31
C TYR A 238 6.23 -12.04 -14.68
N ASN A 239 5.36 -12.19 -15.69
CA ASN A 239 5.77 -12.49 -17.07
C ASN A 239 6.50 -11.32 -17.75
N ALA A 240 6.11 -10.06 -17.46
CA ALA A 240 6.74 -8.88 -18.06
C ALA A 240 8.11 -8.56 -17.44
N THR A 241 8.34 -8.95 -16.19
CA THR A 241 9.52 -8.55 -15.42
C THR A 241 10.47 -9.70 -15.08
N ASN A 242 10.04 -10.96 -15.22
CA ASN A 242 10.71 -12.15 -14.70
C ASN A 242 10.99 -12.06 -13.18
N PHE A 243 10.25 -11.20 -12.46
CA PHE A 243 10.39 -11.05 -11.02
C PHE A 243 10.04 -12.35 -10.29
N LYS A 244 10.74 -12.60 -9.20
CA LYS A 244 10.45 -13.71 -8.27
C LYS A 244 10.46 -13.16 -6.85
N ALA A 245 9.41 -13.43 -6.08
CA ALA A 245 9.39 -13.13 -4.66
C ALA A 245 10.43 -13.98 -3.92
N ASN A 246 11.16 -13.35 -3.00
CA ASN A 246 12.23 -14.00 -2.23
C ASN A 246 11.75 -14.45 -0.85
N TYR A 247 10.63 -13.94 -0.39
CA TYR A 247 10.13 -14.16 0.96
C TYR A 247 8.84 -14.98 0.97
N SER A 248 8.79 -16.01 1.79
CA SER A 248 7.53 -16.61 2.20
C SER A 248 6.77 -15.66 3.14
N PHE A 249 5.44 -15.81 3.22
CA PHE A 249 4.62 -15.01 4.12
C PHE A 249 5.10 -15.12 5.57
N GLU A 250 5.43 -16.34 6.02
CA GLU A 250 5.93 -16.58 7.38
C GLU A 250 7.28 -15.89 7.65
N ASN A 251 8.23 -15.95 6.71
CA ASN A 251 9.52 -15.28 6.87
C ASN A 251 9.36 -13.75 6.92
N GLY A 252 8.48 -13.18 6.08
CA GLY A 252 8.15 -11.76 6.14
C GLY A 252 7.51 -11.35 7.46
N LEU A 253 6.62 -12.19 8.03
CA LEU A 253 6.04 -11.96 9.36
C LEU A 253 7.10 -12.01 10.47
N LYS A 254 8.01 -13.00 10.45
CA LYS A 254 9.11 -13.10 11.43
C LYS A 254 9.99 -11.85 11.42
N GLU A 255 10.39 -11.36 10.24
CA GLU A 255 11.16 -10.11 10.13
C GLU A 255 10.36 -8.89 10.63
N THR A 256 9.06 -8.85 10.33
CA THR A 256 8.18 -7.78 10.78
C THR A 256 8.06 -7.78 12.30
N ILE A 257 7.81 -8.94 12.92
CA ILE A 257 7.73 -9.12 14.37
C ILE A 257 9.04 -8.66 15.02
N GLN A 258 10.18 -9.13 14.53
CA GLN A 258 11.49 -8.76 15.07
C GLN A 258 11.73 -7.25 15.04
N TYR A 259 11.35 -6.59 13.92
CA TYR A 259 11.44 -5.12 13.80
C TYR A 259 10.66 -4.40 14.91
N TYR A 260 9.44 -4.84 15.23
CA TYR A 260 8.62 -4.20 16.27
C TYR A 260 9.09 -4.55 17.68
N ILE A 261 9.68 -5.73 17.92
CA ILE A 261 10.37 -6.07 19.16
C ILE A 261 11.53 -5.07 19.38
N ASP A 262 12.39 -4.90 18.40
CA ASP A 262 13.53 -3.97 18.47
C ASP A 262 13.10 -2.51 18.63
N LEU A 263 11.99 -2.12 18.01
CA LEU A 263 11.44 -0.77 18.13
C LEU A 263 10.81 -0.53 19.51
N SER A 264 10.10 -1.52 20.06
CA SER A 264 9.46 -1.44 21.37
C SER A 264 10.46 -1.34 22.53
N SER A 265 11.68 -1.86 22.35
CA SER A 265 12.76 -1.67 23.32
C SER A 265 13.26 -0.23 23.44
N LYS A 266 12.96 0.62 22.46
CA LYS A 266 13.41 2.03 22.38
C LYS A 266 12.30 3.03 22.61
N LYS A 267 11.04 2.64 22.41
CA LYS A 267 9.87 3.52 22.47
C LYS A 267 8.65 2.75 22.95
N ASP A 268 7.85 3.37 23.78
CA ASP A 268 6.52 2.86 24.16
C ASP A 268 5.56 3.05 22.96
N LEU A 269 5.25 1.93 22.27
CA LEU A 269 4.46 1.94 21.03
C LEU A 269 2.96 1.91 21.28
N ILE A 270 2.51 1.28 22.39
CA ILE A 270 1.08 1.04 22.62
C ILE A 270 0.26 2.32 22.75
N LYS A 271 0.85 3.39 23.29
CA LYS A 271 0.20 4.69 23.46
C LYS A 271 -0.19 5.37 22.16
N ASP A 272 0.46 4.98 21.04
CA ASP A 272 0.19 5.56 19.72
C ASP A 272 -0.89 4.74 18.97
N ILE A 273 -1.36 3.62 19.54
CA ILE A 273 -2.44 2.79 18.96
C ILE A 273 -3.79 3.49 19.12
N LYS A 274 -4.46 3.74 18.02
CA LYS A 274 -5.83 4.24 17.99
C LYS A 274 -6.77 3.11 17.58
N ILE A 275 -7.71 2.68 18.46
CA ILE A 275 -8.61 1.53 18.18
C ILE A 275 -9.47 1.82 16.95
N ASN A 276 -10.32 2.83 17.01
CA ASN A 276 -11.15 3.26 15.89
C ASN A 276 -10.39 4.29 15.04
N ASN A 277 -9.43 3.82 14.28
CA ASN A 277 -8.50 4.70 13.56
C ASN A 277 -9.07 5.34 12.27
N TRP A 278 -10.37 5.23 12.03
CA TRP A 278 -11.11 5.96 11.00
C TRP A 278 -11.95 7.14 11.56
N GLU A 279 -11.95 7.34 12.86
CA GLU A 279 -12.57 8.48 13.54
C GLU A 279 -11.53 9.57 13.79
N LYS A 280 -11.98 10.84 13.93
CA LYS A 280 -11.09 11.96 14.31
C LYS A 280 -10.61 11.86 15.74
#